data_39fe6dd5af53e542f08f3ea6bdd2400a
#
_entry.id   39fe6dd5af53e542f08f3ea6bdd2400a
#
_cell.length_a   1.000
_cell.length_b   1.000
_cell.length_c   1.000
_cell.angle_alpha   90.00
_cell.angle_beta   90.00
_cell.angle_gamma   90.00
#
_symmetry.space_group_name_H-M   'P 1'
#
loop_
_entity.id
_entity.type
_entity.pdbx_description
1 polymer ?
#
loop_
_entity_poly.entity_id
_entity_poly.type
_entity_poly.pdbx_seq_one_letter_code
_entity_poly.pdbx_strand_id
1 'polypeptide(L)'
;MLGTGTPRLNPDRSGPSTAIVVGDRAYLIDFGPGVVRRAAAAARKGFPALEPPKISVAFLTHLHSDHTAGYPDLILSPWVFGREKLDVYGPEGTEEMTQHLLMAYRRDIEIRTNGMEKKPPLVVHAHDVRPGVVYKDDRVTVKAFAVPHGEWPQAFGYRFETPDRVIVISGDTSPSDELVANCQPCDVLIHEVQLPSYNVETMPDWPAYRARYHTTTDQLAELANRAKPGLLVGYHNGGTEEALRDILQQIQRTYRGRVVVARDLDVF
;
A
#
# COMPACT_ATOMS: atom_id res chain seq x y z
N MET A 1 -2.06 8.84 -3.09
CA MET A 1 -1.25 8.22 -2.01
C MET A 1 -1.86 8.60 -0.67
N LEU A 2 -2.17 7.67 0.20
CA LEU A 2 -2.68 8.00 1.55
C LEU A 2 -1.52 8.11 2.55
N GLY A 3 -0.54 7.22 2.45
CA GLY A 3 0.66 7.27 3.25
C GLY A 3 1.88 6.83 2.44
N THR A 4 3.00 7.49 2.65
CA THR A 4 4.25 7.28 1.91
C THR A 4 5.45 6.99 2.82
N GLY A 5 5.19 6.88 4.14
CA GLY A 5 6.20 6.62 5.16
C GLY A 5 6.71 5.19 5.15
N THR A 6 7.57 4.91 6.11
CA THR A 6 8.22 3.61 6.39
C THR A 6 8.05 3.34 7.90
N PRO A 7 8.65 2.31 8.50
CA PRO A 7 8.62 2.13 9.97
C PRO A 7 9.20 3.31 10.77
N ARG A 8 9.81 4.29 10.11
CA ARG A 8 10.34 5.48 10.79
C ARG A 8 9.24 6.33 11.39
N LEU A 9 9.50 6.82 12.60
CA LEU A 9 8.58 7.64 13.38
C LEU A 9 8.58 9.10 12.87
N ASN A 10 8.21 9.30 11.61
CA ASN A 10 8.06 10.63 11.02
C ASN A 10 6.62 11.12 11.23
N PRO A 11 6.40 12.20 12.00
CA PRO A 11 5.05 12.69 12.31
C PRO A 11 4.31 13.26 11.08
N ASP A 12 5.04 13.64 10.04
CA ASP A 12 4.49 14.26 8.83
C ASP A 12 4.08 13.24 7.76
N ARG A 13 4.38 11.94 7.98
CA ARG A 13 4.09 10.87 7.04
C ARG A 13 3.38 9.71 7.72
N SER A 14 2.26 9.31 7.14
CA SER A 14 1.56 8.08 7.53
C SER A 14 2.26 6.86 6.95
N GLY A 15 2.06 5.71 7.57
CA GLY A 15 2.57 4.43 7.05
C GLY A 15 2.05 4.13 5.64
N PRO A 16 2.68 3.19 4.93
CA PRO A 16 2.37 2.90 3.53
C PRO A 16 0.89 2.63 3.31
N SER A 17 0.29 3.37 2.42
CA SER A 17 -1.07 3.11 1.94
C SER A 17 -1.34 3.85 0.64
N THR A 18 -1.82 3.11 -0.35
CA THR A 18 -2.25 3.64 -1.64
C THR A 18 -3.73 3.40 -1.84
N ALA A 19 -4.44 4.34 -2.44
CA ALA A 19 -5.82 4.13 -2.83
C ALA A 19 -5.98 4.34 -4.34
N ILE A 20 -6.65 3.40 -5.01
CA ILE A 20 -7.11 3.52 -6.38
C ILE A 20 -8.60 3.86 -6.35
N VAL A 21 -8.98 4.97 -6.97
CA VAL A 21 -10.36 5.43 -7.03
C VAL A 21 -10.87 5.29 -8.47
N VAL A 22 -11.94 4.53 -8.65
CA VAL A 22 -12.60 4.35 -9.94
C VAL A 22 -14.08 4.72 -9.78
N GLY A 23 -14.42 5.91 -10.25
CA GLY A 23 -15.74 6.48 -10.06
C GLY A 23 -16.04 6.74 -8.57
N ASP A 24 -17.04 6.04 -8.03
CA ASP A 24 -17.49 6.15 -6.64
C ASP A 24 -16.93 5.06 -5.70
N ARG A 25 -16.02 4.19 -6.20
CA ARG A 25 -15.38 3.12 -5.41
C ARG A 25 -13.91 3.41 -5.18
N ALA A 26 -13.43 3.04 -3.99
CA ALA A 26 -12.03 3.06 -3.61
C ALA A 26 -11.55 1.66 -3.26
N TYR A 27 -10.35 1.33 -3.75
CA TYR A 27 -9.61 0.10 -3.50
C TYR A 27 -8.34 0.48 -2.76
N LEU A 28 -8.19 -0.05 -1.55
CA LEU A 28 -7.08 0.30 -0.68
C LEU A 28 -5.96 -0.73 -0.82
N ILE A 29 -4.73 -0.29 -0.90
CA ILE A 29 -3.54 -1.17 -0.89
C ILE A 29 -2.68 -0.75 0.28
N ASP A 30 -2.44 -1.69 1.18
CA ASP A 30 -1.83 -1.54 2.48
C ASP A 30 -2.58 -0.57 3.41
N PHE A 31 -2.43 -0.79 4.68
CA PHE A 31 -3.11 -0.02 5.71
C PHE A 31 -2.17 0.27 6.89
N GLY A 32 -1.09 0.97 6.55
CA GLY A 32 -0.15 1.48 7.53
C GLY A 32 -0.78 2.46 8.53
N PRO A 33 -0.06 2.80 9.61
CA PRO A 33 -0.54 3.73 10.63
C PRO A 33 -1.08 5.03 10.05
N GLY A 34 -2.29 5.43 10.45
CA GLY A 34 -2.90 6.68 10.03
C GLY A 34 -3.83 6.59 8.81
N VAL A 35 -3.94 5.43 8.15
CA VAL A 35 -4.68 5.22 6.90
C VAL A 35 -6.11 5.78 6.92
N VAL A 36 -6.88 5.52 7.99
CA VAL A 36 -8.29 5.96 8.10
C VAL A 36 -8.40 7.48 8.13
N ARG A 37 -7.50 8.14 8.86
CA ARG A 37 -7.46 9.61 8.93
C ARG A 37 -7.01 10.25 7.63
N ARG A 38 -6.08 9.61 6.92
CA ARG A 38 -5.64 10.05 5.58
C ARG A 38 -6.73 9.85 4.53
N ALA A 39 -7.48 8.74 4.58
CA ALA A 39 -8.65 8.54 3.74
C ALA A 39 -9.70 9.62 3.97
N ALA A 40 -10.03 9.93 5.24
CA ALA A 40 -10.94 11.01 5.58
C ALA A 40 -10.43 12.39 5.09
N ALA A 41 -9.12 12.65 5.17
CA ALA A 41 -8.53 13.89 4.66
C ALA A 41 -8.63 13.97 3.13
N ALA A 42 -8.39 12.87 2.41
CA ALA A 42 -8.55 12.80 0.96
C ALA A 42 -10.01 12.98 0.53
N ALA A 43 -10.96 12.40 1.27
CA ALA A 43 -12.39 12.61 1.03
C ALA A 43 -12.77 14.09 1.08
N ARG A 44 -12.26 14.83 2.09
CA ARG A 44 -12.48 16.29 2.22
C ARG A 44 -11.81 17.10 1.11
N LYS A 45 -10.80 16.56 0.43
CA LYS A 45 -10.11 17.18 -0.72
C LYS A 45 -10.78 16.88 -2.07
N GLY A 46 -11.97 16.29 -2.07
CA GLY A 46 -12.75 16.05 -3.29
C GLY A 46 -12.79 14.61 -3.78
N PHE A 47 -12.38 13.65 -2.95
CA PHE A 47 -12.45 12.21 -3.26
C PHE A 47 -13.47 11.48 -2.35
N PRO A 48 -14.78 11.70 -2.54
CA PRO A 48 -15.82 11.19 -1.62
C PRO A 48 -15.88 9.65 -1.55
N ALA A 49 -15.32 8.94 -2.53
CA ALA A 49 -15.15 7.49 -2.48
C ALA A 49 -14.22 7.05 -1.32
N LEU A 50 -13.37 7.94 -0.83
CA LEU A 50 -12.43 7.71 0.28
C LEU A 50 -13.02 8.08 1.66
N GLU A 51 -14.30 8.43 1.76
CA GLU A 51 -14.96 8.46 3.07
C GLU A 51 -14.80 7.09 3.74
N PRO A 52 -14.22 7.02 4.96
CA PRO A 52 -13.85 5.73 5.55
C PRO A 52 -14.96 4.67 5.58
N PRO A 53 -16.24 5.00 5.85
CA PRO A 53 -17.31 4.01 5.79
C PRO A 53 -17.59 3.43 4.40
N LYS A 54 -17.14 4.07 3.33
CA LYS A 54 -17.32 3.60 1.94
C LYS A 54 -16.21 2.63 1.50
N ILE A 55 -15.10 2.59 2.21
CA ILE A 55 -13.97 1.70 1.90
C ILE A 55 -14.33 0.28 2.32
N SER A 56 -14.64 -0.58 1.36
CA SER A 56 -15.09 -1.96 1.59
C SER A 56 -14.15 -3.03 1.04
N VAL A 57 -13.11 -2.65 0.28
CA VAL A 57 -12.15 -3.59 -0.32
C VAL A 57 -10.73 -3.10 -0.08
N ALA A 58 -9.88 -3.98 0.45
CA ALA A 58 -8.48 -3.70 0.71
C ALA A 58 -7.58 -4.87 0.31
N PHE A 59 -6.35 -4.56 -0.05
CA PHE A 59 -5.31 -5.52 -0.45
C PHE A 59 -4.08 -5.30 0.42
N LEU A 60 -3.42 -6.37 0.82
CA LEU A 60 -2.22 -6.32 1.62
C LEU A 60 -1.04 -6.89 0.83
N THR A 61 0.04 -6.13 0.74
CA THR A 61 1.24 -6.57 0.02
C THR A 61 2.03 -7.60 0.81
N HIS A 62 2.24 -7.38 2.09
CA HIS A 62 2.93 -8.28 3.02
C HIS A 62 2.61 -7.89 4.48
N LEU A 63 3.09 -8.71 5.44
CA LEU A 63 2.66 -8.59 6.84
C LEU A 63 3.57 -7.73 7.73
N HIS A 64 4.48 -6.91 7.19
CA HIS A 64 5.25 -5.98 8.02
C HIS A 64 4.33 -5.00 8.77
N SER A 65 4.75 -4.61 9.96
CA SER A 65 3.92 -3.81 10.86
C SER A 65 3.62 -2.41 10.35
N ASP A 66 4.50 -1.80 9.59
CA ASP A 66 4.25 -0.49 8.98
C ASP A 66 3.20 -0.55 7.85
N HIS A 67 2.96 -1.71 7.24
CA HIS A 67 1.88 -1.95 6.28
C HIS A 67 0.58 -2.39 6.95
N THR A 68 0.62 -2.87 8.19
CA THR A 68 -0.54 -3.50 8.87
C THR A 68 -0.99 -2.83 10.16
N ALA A 69 -0.18 -1.97 10.80
CA ALA A 69 -0.52 -1.42 12.12
C ALA A 69 -1.75 -0.48 12.12
N GLY A 70 -2.20 0.00 10.96
CA GLY A 70 -3.49 0.70 10.80
C GLY A 70 -4.69 -0.24 10.60
N TYR A 71 -4.48 -1.55 10.51
CA TYR A 71 -5.55 -2.51 10.23
C TYR A 71 -6.66 -2.52 11.29
N PRO A 72 -6.36 -2.51 12.61
CA PRO A 72 -7.40 -2.41 13.63
C PRO A 72 -8.26 -1.15 13.48
N ASP A 73 -7.64 0.00 13.18
CA ASP A 73 -8.36 1.26 12.94
C ASP A 73 -9.23 1.16 11.67
N LEU A 74 -8.72 0.54 10.61
CA LEU A 74 -9.47 0.29 9.37
C LEU A 74 -10.66 -0.65 9.60
N ILE A 75 -10.52 -1.67 10.44
CA ILE A 75 -11.61 -2.58 10.80
C ILE A 75 -12.69 -1.85 11.59
N LEU A 76 -12.31 -1.17 12.65
CA LEU A 76 -13.23 -0.73 13.70
C LEU A 76 -13.83 0.65 13.45
N SER A 77 -13.00 1.66 13.16
CA SER A 77 -13.50 3.03 13.07
C SER A 77 -14.53 3.22 11.96
N PRO A 78 -14.33 2.76 10.72
CA PRO A 78 -15.35 2.88 9.67
C PRO A 78 -16.64 2.09 9.98
N TRP A 79 -16.53 0.93 10.64
CA TRP A 79 -17.70 0.17 11.08
C TRP A 79 -18.56 0.95 12.08
N VAL A 80 -17.94 1.61 13.05
CA VAL A 80 -18.67 2.47 14.01
C VAL A 80 -19.46 3.56 13.27
N PHE A 81 -18.97 4.04 12.13
CA PHE A 81 -19.63 5.05 11.29
C PHE A 81 -20.43 4.49 10.12
N GLY A 82 -20.77 3.19 10.14
CA GLY A 82 -21.77 2.60 9.25
C GLY A 82 -21.23 1.82 8.06
N ARG A 83 -19.93 1.46 8.02
CA ARG A 83 -19.45 0.52 7.01
C ARG A 83 -20.08 -0.86 7.24
N GLU A 84 -20.70 -1.41 6.20
CA GLU A 84 -21.41 -2.70 6.29
C GLU A 84 -20.45 -3.88 6.32
N LYS A 85 -19.41 -3.88 5.47
CA LYS A 85 -18.43 -4.97 5.38
C LYS A 85 -17.04 -4.47 4.97
N LEU A 86 -16.03 -5.28 5.21
CA LEU A 86 -14.68 -5.13 4.69
C LEU A 86 -14.21 -6.47 4.14
N ASP A 87 -13.86 -6.50 2.86
CA ASP A 87 -13.19 -7.65 2.22
C ASP A 87 -11.69 -7.32 2.11
N VAL A 88 -10.80 -8.20 2.61
CA VAL A 88 -9.35 -8.00 2.62
C VAL A 88 -8.67 -9.17 1.95
N TYR A 89 -7.80 -8.90 0.98
CA TYR A 89 -7.04 -9.89 0.21
C TYR A 89 -5.56 -9.70 0.47
N GLY A 90 -4.85 -10.73 0.92
CA GLY A 90 -3.42 -10.63 1.21
C GLY A 90 -2.70 -11.97 1.22
N PRO A 91 -1.38 -11.97 1.56
CA PRO A 91 -0.61 -13.21 1.67
C PRO A 91 -1.11 -14.08 2.82
N GLU A 92 -0.64 -15.32 2.85
CA GLU A 92 -0.87 -16.27 3.95
C GLU A 92 -0.58 -15.61 5.29
N GLY A 93 -1.52 -15.75 6.25
CA GLY A 93 -1.52 -15.09 7.56
C GLY A 93 -2.43 -13.86 7.66
N THR A 94 -2.99 -13.36 6.56
CA THR A 94 -3.97 -12.25 6.57
C THR A 94 -5.26 -12.67 7.29
N GLU A 95 -5.74 -13.90 7.05
CA GLU A 95 -6.91 -14.45 7.75
C GLU A 95 -6.64 -14.60 9.25
N GLU A 96 -5.50 -15.16 9.63
CA GLU A 96 -5.12 -15.36 11.02
C GLU A 96 -4.96 -14.02 11.76
N MET A 97 -4.27 -13.05 11.15
CA MET A 97 -4.15 -11.70 11.70
C MET A 97 -5.52 -11.06 11.95
N THR A 98 -6.45 -11.19 11.00
CA THR A 98 -7.81 -10.66 11.12
C THR A 98 -8.55 -11.29 12.28
N GLN A 99 -8.51 -12.61 12.42
CA GLN A 99 -9.15 -13.34 13.53
C GLN A 99 -8.61 -12.89 14.89
N HIS A 100 -7.29 -12.76 15.02
CA HIS A 100 -6.67 -12.31 16.27
C HIS A 100 -7.00 -10.87 16.60
N LEU A 101 -7.08 -9.97 15.61
CA LEU A 101 -7.52 -8.60 15.82
C LEU A 101 -8.97 -8.52 16.27
N LEU A 102 -9.88 -9.26 15.63
CA LEU A 102 -11.28 -9.32 16.06
C LEU A 102 -11.41 -9.88 17.48
N MET A 103 -10.60 -10.88 17.85
CA MET A 103 -10.56 -11.42 19.19
C MET A 103 -10.02 -10.39 20.20
N ALA A 104 -8.98 -9.66 19.85
CA ALA A 104 -8.42 -8.61 20.73
C ALA A 104 -9.45 -7.50 21.05
N TYR A 105 -10.28 -7.14 20.08
CA TYR A 105 -11.31 -6.10 20.23
C TYR A 105 -12.71 -6.62 20.53
N ARG A 106 -12.87 -7.93 20.76
CA ARG A 106 -14.20 -8.54 20.94
C ARG A 106 -15.05 -7.82 22.01
N ARG A 107 -14.43 -7.35 23.10
CA ARG A 107 -15.14 -6.66 24.18
C ARG A 107 -15.75 -5.35 23.74
N ASP A 108 -15.04 -4.54 22.98
CA ASP A 108 -15.54 -3.31 22.39
C ASP A 108 -16.66 -3.61 21.38
N ILE A 109 -16.46 -4.62 20.52
CA ILE A 109 -17.45 -5.07 19.53
C ILE A 109 -18.74 -5.51 20.21
N GLU A 110 -18.65 -6.35 21.25
CA GLU A 110 -19.81 -6.83 22.03
C GLU A 110 -20.59 -5.67 22.66
N ILE A 111 -19.90 -4.71 23.29
CA ILE A 111 -20.52 -3.56 23.94
C ILE A 111 -21.23 -2.67 22.91
N ARG A 112 -20.62 -2.40 21.76
CA ARG A 112 -21.22 -1.58 20.70
C ARG A 112 -22.39 -2.27 20.03
N THR A 113 -22.35 -3.59 19.86
CA THR A 113 -23.42 -4.38 19.22
C THR A 113 -24.61 -4.55 20.16
N ASN A 114 -24.35 -4.92 21.43
CA ASN A 114 -25.40 -5.32 22.36
C ASN A 114 -25.82 -4.21 23.34
N GLY A 115 -25.03 -3.11 23.41
CA GLY A 115 -25.28 -2.00 24.30
C GLY A 115 -26.19 -0.92 23.70
N MET A 116 -26.04 0.31 24.14
CA MET A 116 -26.90 1.43 23.71
C MET A 116 -26.72 1.84 22.26
N GLU A 117 -25.51 1.62 21.68
CA GLU A 117 -25.21 2.00 20.28
C GLU A 117 -25.94 1.09 19.28
N LYS A 118 -26.18 -0.17 19.63
CA LYS A 118 -26.86 -1.19 18.80
C LYS A 118 -26.29 -1.25 17.39
N LYS A 119 -24.95 -1.24 17.27
CA LYS A 119 -24.29 -1.37 15.96
C LYS A 119 -24.65 -2.71 15.31
N PRO A 120 -24.76 -2.76 13.96
CA PRO A 120 -24.89 -4.03 13.27
C PRO A 120 -23.67 -4.92 13.53
N PRO A 121 -23.76 -6.24 13.31
CA PRO A 121 -22.60 -7.11 13.42
C PRO A 121 -21.45 -6.60 12.57
N LEU A 122 -20.24 -6.63 13.14
CA LEU A 122 -19.02 -6.32 12.38
C LEU A 122 -18.73 -7.45 11.40
N VAL A 123 -18.67 -7.13 10.10
CA VAL A 123 -18.40 -8.08 9.03
C VAL A 123 -17.04 -7.78 8.40
N VAL A 124 -16.11 -8.70 8.57
CA VAL A 124 -14.78 -8.66 7.92
C VAL A 124 -14.52 -10.02 7.31
N HIS A 125 -14.27 -10.06 6.00
CA HIS A 125 -13.84 -11.24 5.28
C HIS A 125 -12.39 -11.05 4.88
N ALA A 126 -11.49 -11.82 5.45
CA ALA A 126 -10.10 -11.86 5.02
C ALA A 126 -9.87 -13.10 4.16
N HIS A 127 -8.99 -12.97 3.18
CA HIS A 127 -8.69 -14.00 2.19
C HIS A 127 -7.17 -14.12 2.04
N ASP A 128 -6.62 -15.27 2.43
CA ASP A 128 -5.26 -15.64 2.09
C ASP A 128 -5.22 -16.01 0.61
N VAL A 129 -4.52 -15.22 -0.20
CA VAL A 129 -4.50 -15.37 -1.65
C VAL A 129 -3.15 -15.88 -2.17
N ARG A 130 -3.13 -16.28 -3.42
CA ARG A 130 -1.92 -16.68 -4.17
C ARG A 130 -1.79 -15.84 -5.43
N PRO A 131 -0.60 -15.75 -6.04
CA PRO A 131 -0.42 -15.06 -7.32
C PRO A 131 -1.47 -15.47 -8.37
N GLY A 132 -2.01 -14.50 -9.06
CA GLY A 132 -3.10 -14.66 -10.04
C GLY A 132 -4.16 -13.56 -9.89
N VAL A 133 -5.31 -13.72 -10.53
CA VAL A 133 -6.44 -12.81 -10.34
C VAL A 133 -7.06 -13.10 -8.98
N VAL A 134 -6.98 -12.12 -8.06
CA VAL A 134 -7.42 -12.26 -6.67
C VAL A 134 -8.74 -11.53 -6.39
N TYR A 135 -9.08 -10.56 -7.25
CA TYR A 135 -10.34 -9.81 -7.14
C TYR A 135 -10.80 -9.34 -8.52
N LYS A 136 -12.11 -9.31 -8.70
CA LYS A 136 -12.72 -8.74 -9.90
C LYS A 136 -14.13 -8.24 -9.59
N ASP A 137 -14.43 -7.03 -10.05
CA ASP A 137 -15.81 -6.50 -10.10
C ASP A 137 -16.10 -5.84 -11.46
N ASP A 138 -17.12 -5.01 -11.51
CA ASP A 138 -17.52 -4.27 -12.72
C ASP A 138 -16.59 -3.13 -13.11
N ARG A 139 -15.62 -2.78 -12.25
CA ARG A 139 -14.72 -1.63 -12.41
C ARG A 139 -13.25 -1.99 -12.50
N VAL A 140 -12.83 -3.06 -11.83
CA VAL A 140 -11.43 -3.45 -11.79
C VAL A 140 -11.24 -4.96 -11.88
N THR A 141 -10.13 -5.36 -12.46
CA THR A 141 -9.54 -6.69 -12.25
C THR A 141 -8.22 -6.50 -11.52
N VAL A 142 -8.02 -7.22 -10.41
CA VAL A 142 -6.80 -7.12 -9.58
C VAL A 142 -6.05 -8.45 -9.64
N LYS A 143 -4.81 -8.38 -10.07
CA LYS A 143 -3.87 -9.50 -10.10
C LYS A 143 -2.79 -9.27 -9.06
N ALA A 144 -2.58 -10.24 -8.17
CA ALA A 144 -1.40 -10.32 -7.32
C ALA A 144 -0.28 -11.04 -8.05
N PHE A 145 0.95 -10.61 -7.88
CA PHE A 145 2.16 -11.31 -8.36
C PHE A 145 3.23 -11.29 -7.26
N ALA A 146 4.05 -12.35 -7.22
CA ALA A 146 5.07 -12.48 -6.20
C ALA A 146 6.23 -11.50 -6.44
N VAL A 147 6.73 -10.91 -5.35
CA VAL A 147 7.94 -10.08 -5.35
C VAL A 147 8.90 -10.56 -4.27
N PRO A 148 10.24 -10.44 -4.46
CA PRO A 148 11.21 -10.84 -3.46
C PRO A 148 11.31 -9.78 -2.34
N HIS A 149 11.10 -10.19 -1.09
CA HIS A 149 11.21 -9.32 0.07
C HIS A 149 11.85 -10.06 1.26
N GLY A 150 13.15 -10.24 1.20
CA GLY A 150 13.96 -10.88 2.23
C GLY A 150 13.51 -12.31 2.57
N GLU A 151 13.23 -12.56 3.85
CA GLU A 151 12.78 -13.85 4.38
C GLU A 151 11.25 -14.02 4.33
N TRP A 152 10.48 -13.04 3.87
CA TRP A 152 9.03 -13.20 3.75
C TRP A 152 8.70 -14.27 2.72
N PRO A 153 7.99 -15.33 3.11
CA PRO A 153 7.66 -16.43 2.19
C PRO A 153 6.71 -15.98 1.08
N GLN A 154 5.93 -14.92 1.36
CA GLN A 154 5.02 -14.29 0.41
C GLN A 154 5.04 -12.78 0.62
N ALA A 155 5.36 -12.07 -0.45
CA ALA A 155 5.13 -10.64 -0.60
C ALA A 155 4.59 -10.41 -2.02
N PHE A 156 3.66 -9.47 -2.18
CA PHE A 156 2.95 -9.25 -3.42
C PHE A 156 3.12 -7.82 -3.93
N GLY A 157 3.34 -7.73 -5.25
CA GLY A 157 2.92 -6.57 -6.02
C GLY A 157 1.51 -6.79 -6.54
N TYR A 158 0.82 -5.71 -6.88
CA TYR A 158 -0.53 -5.74 -7.44
C TYR A 158 -0.60 -5.02 -8.77
N ARG A 159 -1.30 -5.63 -9.74
CA ARG A 159 -1.68 -5.01 -11.00
C ARG A 159 -3.18 -4.80 -11.00
N PHE A 160 -3.59 -3.55 -11.13
CA PHE A 160 -4.98 -3.11 -11.27
C PHE A 160 -5.25 -2.77 -12.74
N GLU A 161 -6.24 -3.42 -13.32
CA GLU A 161 -6.75 -3.10 -14.63
C GLU A 161 -8.12 -2.45 -14.46
N THR A 162 -8.21 -1.17 -14.80
CA THR A 162 -9.45 -0.38 -14.83
C THR A 162 -9.89 -0.18 -16.29
N PRO A 163 -11.06 0.38 -16.58
CA PRO A 163 -11.50 0.62 -17.96
C PRO A 163 -10.56 1.50 -18.78
N ASP A 164 -9.77 2.37 -18.14
CA ASP A 164 -8.97 3.41 -18.81
C ASP A 164 -7.48 3.37 -18.42
N ARG A 165 -7.09 2.59 -17.40
CA ARG A 165 -5.70 2.58 -16.90
C ARG A 165 -5.27 1.21 -16.39
N VAL A 166 -3.97 0.98 -16.51
CA VAL A 166 -3.26 -0.11 -15.85
C VAL A 166 -2.31 0.49 -14.82
N ILE A 167 -2.51 0.15 -13.55
CA ILE A 167 -1.72 0.64 -12.43
C ILE A 167 -1.03 -0.54 -11.76
N VAL A 168 0.29 -0.45 -11.59
CA VAL A 168 1.08 -1.48 -10.89
C VAL A 168 1.67 -0.89 -9.62
N ILE A 169 1.58 -1.63 -8.52
CA ILE A 169 2.09 -1.25 -7.21
C ILE A 169 3.05 -2.35 -6.77
N SER A 170 4.26 -1.97 -6.38
CA SER A 170 5.31 -2.95 -6.06
C SER A 170 5.09 -3.66 -4.72
N GLY A 171 4.49 -2.99 -3.72
CA GLY A 171 4.77 -3.33 -2.33
C GLY A 171 6.25 -3.08 -2.02
N ASP A 172 6.76 -3.68 -0.96
CA ASP A 172 8.20 -3.67 -0.67
C ASP A 172 8.89 -4.80 -1.39
N THR A 173 10.00 -4.50 -2.06
CA THR A 173 10.69 -5.49 -2.90
C THR A 173 12.14 -5.12 -3.19
N SER A 174 13.03 -6.09 -3.24
CA SER A 174 14.26 -5.97 -4.01
C SER A 174 13.93 -6.01 -5.52
N PRO A 175 14.87 -5.66 -6.44
CA PRO A 175 14.59 -5.64 -7.88
C PRO A 175 13.94 -6.92 -8.39
N SER A 176 12.81 -6.78 -9.12
CA SER A 176 11.96 -7.90 -9.56
C SER A 176 11.69 -7.87 -11.05
N ASP A 177 12.05 -8.97 -11.75
CA ASP A 177 11.69 -9.17 -13.15
C ASP A 177 10.20 -9.42 -13.34
N GLU A 178 9.57 -10.05 -12.34
CA GLU A 178 8.11 -10.27 -12.34
C GLU A 178 7.33 -8.96 -12.29
N LEU A 179 7.83 -7.96 -11.54
CA LEU A 179 7.26 -6.61 -11.54
C LEU A 179 7.38 -5.98 -12.94
N VAL A 180 8.54 -6.07 -13.59
CA VAL A 180 8.73 -5.54 -14.94
C VAL A 180 7.73 -6.19 -15.91
N ALA A 181 7.59 -7.51 -15.87
CA ALA A 181 6.65 -8.25 -16.73
C ALA A 181 5.18 -7.82 -16.48
N ASN A 182 4.79 -7.59 -15.23
CA ASN A 182 3.43 -7.14 -14.90
C ASN A 182 3.19 -5.65 -15.22
N CYS A 183 4.23 -4.85 -15.49
CA CYS A 183 4.12 -3.46 -15.91
C CYS A 183 4.32 -3.26 -17.44
N GLN A 184 4.24 -4.30 -18.25
CA GLN A 184 4.41 -4.19 -19.70
C GLN A 184 3.12 -4.60 -20.45
N PRO A 185 2.24 -3.59 -20.81
CA PRO A 185 2.31 -2.15 -20.49
C PRO A 185 1.65 -1.78 -19.16
N CYS A 186 2.07 -0.66 -18.55
CA CYS A 186 1.30 0.00 -17.49
C CYS A 186 1.35 1.53 -17.64
N ASP A 187 0.26 2.19 -17.23
CA ASP A 187 0.16 3.64 -17.25
C ASP A 187 0.86 4.27 -16.06
N VAL A 188 0.76 3.64 -14.89
CA VAL A 188 1.38 4.11 -13.64
C VAL A 188 2.08 2.94 -12.95
N LEU A 189 3.35 3.14 -12.61
CA LEU A 189 4.10 2.28 -11.71
C LEU A 189 4.34 3.02 -10.40
N ILE A 190 3.76 2.53 -9.31
CA ILE A 190 4.00 2.98 -7.94
C ILE A 190 5.00 2.00 -7.32
N HIS A 191 6.19 2.49 -7.00
CA HIS A 191 7.28 1.62 -6.55
C HIS A 191 7.98 2.17 -5.32
N GLU A 192 8.30 1.29 -4.37
CA GLU A 192 9.15 1.65 -3.23
C GLU A 192 10.53 2.10 -3.69
N VAL A 193 11.17 2.97 -2.94
CA VAL A 193 12.54 3.42 -3.26
C VAL A 193 13.30 3.89 -2.03
N GLN A 194 14.54 3.43 -1.91
CA GLN A 194 15.46 3.77 -0.82
C GLN A 194 16.71 4.49 -1.34
N LEU A 195 17.14 5.55 -0.66
CA LEU A 195 18.44 6.15 -0.92
C LEU A 195 19.57 5.18 -0.54
N PRO A 196 20.62 5.03 -1.36
CA PRO A 196 21.78 4.20 -1.02
C PRO A 196 22.48 4.58 0.29
N SER A 197 22.53 5.88 0.61
CA SER A 197 23.14 6.42 1.82
C SER A 197 22.30 6.32 3.08
N TYR A 198 21.07 5.88 2.97
CA TYR A 198 20.11 5.89 4.06
C TYR A 198 20.48 4.86 5.16
N ASN A 199 20.54 5.27 6.43
CA ASN A 199 20.85 4.43 7.60
C ASN A 199 22.25 3.79 7.66
N VAL A 200 23.15 4.01 6.74
CA VAL A 200 24.47 3.35 6.72
C VAL A 200 25.26 3.63 8.00
N GLU A 201 25.16 4.85 8.54
CA GLU A 201 25.89 5.26 9.76
C GLU A 201 25.35 4.60 11.04
N THR A 202 24.04 4.35 11.10
CA THR A 202 23.36 3.83 12.30
C THR A 202 23.16 2.31 12.29
N MET A 203 23.23 1.69 11.11
CA MET A 203 23.04 0.25 10.88
C MET A 203 24.11 -0.24 9.88
N PRO A 204 25.28 -0.70 10.34
CA PRO A 204 26.38 -1.13 9.45
C PRO A 204 25.98 -2.20 8.44
N ASP A 205 25.07 -3.13 8.81
CA ASP A 205 24.58 -4.19 7.93
C ASP A 205 23.44 -3.73 7.00
N TRP A 206 23.05 -2.44 7.05
CA TRP A 206 21.98 -1.91 6.24
C TRP A 206 22.13 -2.11 4.73
N PRO A 207 23.31 -1.99 4.13
CA PRO A 207 23.48 -2.26 2.71
C PRO A 207 23.11 -3.70 2.32
N ALA A 208 23.49 -4.69 3.15
CA ALA A 208 23.15 -6.10 2.91
C ALA A 208 21.64 -6.35 3.12
N TYR A 209 21.05 -5.80 4.18
CA TYR A 209 19.62 -5.85 4.43
C TYR A 209 18.84 -5.25 3.23
N ARG A 210 19.16 -4.01 2.85
CA ARG A 210 18.49 -3.33 1.73
C ARG A 210 18.57 -4.12 0.43
N ALA A 211 19.73 -4.71 0.11
CA ALA A 211 19.90 -5.50 -1.10
C ALA A 211 18.93 -6.70 -1.20
N ARG A 212 18.45 -7.21 -0.06
CA ARG A 212 17.53 -8.33 0.01
C ARG A 212 16.05 -7.90 0.11
N TYR A 213 15.80 -6.71 0.65
CA TYR A 213 14.46 -6.28 1.01
C TYR A 213 13.94 -5.12 0.16
N HIS A 214 14.81 -4.25 -0.36
CA HIS A 214 14.41 -2.98 -0.96
C HIS A 214 15.13 -2.68 -2.27
N THR A 215 14.60 -1.70 -2.98
CA THR A 215 15.12 -1.22 -4.26
C THR A 215 15.77 0.16 -4.10
N THR A 216 17.01 0.33 -4.59
CA THR A 216 17.69 1.62 -4.60
C THR A 216 17.22 2.50 -5.76
N THR A 217 17.59 3.78 -5.71
CA THR A 217 17.30 4.77 -6.77
C THR A 217 17.82 4.34 -8.15
N ASP A 218 19.06 3.82 -8.21
CA ASP A 218 19.67 3.39 -9.47
C ASP A 218 19.01 2.12 -10.02
N GLN A 219 18.70 1.16 -9.12
CA GLN A 219 17.95 -0.05 -9.48
C GLN A 219 16.54 0.25 -9.96
N LEU A 220 15.84 1.21 -9.29
CA LEU A 220 14.52 1.63 -9.74
C LEU A 220 14.57 2.30 -11.12
N ALA A 221 15.58 3.12 -11.37
CA ALA A 221 15.77 3.73 -12.69
C ALA A 221 15.99 2.68 -13.79
N GLU A 222 16.75 1.61 -13.49
CA GLU A 222 16.95 0.48 -14.41
C GLU A 222 15.64 -0.29 -14.66
N LEU A 223 14.91 -0.64 -13.60
CA LEU A 223 13.61 -1.30 -13.71
C LEU A 223 12.63 -0.47 -14.55
N ALA A 224 12.58 0.84 -14.31
CA ALA A 224 11.69 1.75 -15.04
C ALA A 224 12.07 1.88 -16.52
N ASN A 225 13.37 1.83 -16.88
CA ASN A 225 13.81 1.81 -18.26
C ASN A 225 13.38 0.53 -19.00
N ARG A 226 13.28 -0.59 -18.29
CA ARG A 226 12.80 -1.87 -18.81
C ARG A 226 11.27 -1.93 -18.89
N ALA A 227 10.59 -1.51 -17.81
CA ALA A 227 9.14 -1.54 -17.68
C ALA A 227 8.44 -0.48 -18.55
N LYS A 228 9.07 0.70 -18.72
CA LYS A 228 8.58 1.84 -19.50
C LYS A 228 7.16 2.31 -19.09
N PRO A 229 6.91 2.57 -17.80
CA PRO A 229 5.63 3.07 -17.36
C PRO A 229 5.33 4.46 -17.95
N GLY A 230 4.05 4.79 -18.13
CA GLY A 230 3.62 6.15 -18.50
C GLY A 230 4.00 7.19 -17.43
N LEU A 231 3.94 6.79 -16.14
CA LEU A 231 4.39 7.56 -14.98
C LEU A 231 5.02 6.62 -13.95
N LEU A 232 6.21 6.96 -13.48
CA LEU A 232 6.84 6.34 -12.31
C LEU A 232 6.56 7.18 -11.06
N VAL A 233 6.06 6.55 -10.00
CA VAL A 233 5.79 7.19 -8.70
C VAL A 233 6.64 6.48 -7.64
N GLY A 234 7.66 7.16 -7.11
CA GLY A 234 8.45 6.66 -5.97
C GLY A 234 7.72 6.90 -4.64
N TYR A 235 7.64 5.89 -3.78
CA TYR A 235 7.04 6.02 -2.44
C TYR A 235 7.80 5.18 -1.41
N HIS A 236 7.28 5.01 -0.20
CA HIS A 236 7.87 4.23 0.88
C HIS A 236 9.31 4.65 1.19
N ASN A 237 9.54 5.92 1.41
CA ASN A 237 10.89 6.46 1.56
C ASN A 237 11.18 7.14 2.90
N GLY A 238 10.17 7.42 3.72
CA GLY A 238 10.32 7.97 5.09
C GLY A 238 11.19 9.23 5.24
N GLY A 239 11.66 9.81 4.13
CA GLY A 239 12.66 10.85 4.11
C GLY A 239 12.12 12.27 4.31
N THR A 240 13.06 13.21 4.54
CA THR A 240 12.80 14.64 4.52
C THR A 240 12.55 15.16 3.10
N GLU A 241 12.12 16.40 2.95
CA GLU A 241 11.97 17.03 1.63
C GLU A 241 13.28 17.08 0.83
N GLU A 242 14.43 17.14 1.51
CA GLU A 242 15.74 17.03 0.86
C GLU A 242 15.96 15.63 0.31
N ALA A 243 15.70 14.59 1.11
CA ALA A 243 15.80 13.21 0.67
C ALA A 243 14.89 12.90 -0.53
N LEU A 244 13.70 13.48 -0.59
CA LEU A 244 12.82 13.31 -1.76
C LEU A 244 13.42 13.93 -3.03
N ARG A 245 14.04 15.11 -2.90
CA ARG A 245 14.73 15.73 -4.03
C ARG A 245 15.93 14.91 -4.49
N ASP A 246 16.68 14.35 -3.55
CA ASP A 246 17.83 13.50 -3.86
C ASP A 246 17.40 12.20 -4.57
N ILE A 247 16.33 11.55 -4.10
CA ILE A 247 15.75 10.39 -4.77
C ILE A 247 15.39 10.72 -6.22
N LEU A 248 14.67 11.82 -6.42
CA LEU A 248 14.24 12.24 -7.75
C LEU A 248 15.44 12.50 -8.66
N GLN A 249 16.42 13.25 -8.18
CA GLN A 249 17.64 13.59 -8.95
C GLN A 249 18.44 12.34 -9.31
N GLN A 250 18.59 11.39 -8.38
CA GLN A 250 19.32 10.15 -8.65
C GLN A 250 18.61 9.30 -9.71
N ILE A 251 17.30 9.11 -9.61
CA ILE A 251 16.53 8.38 -10.63
C ILE A 251 16.69 9.05 -12.01
N GLN A 252 16.61 10.38 -12.08
CA GLN A 252 16.70 11.14 -13.32
C GLN A 252 18.09 11.14 -13.98
N ARG A 253 19.11 10.62 -13.31
CA ARG A 253 20.45 10.46 -13.93
C ARG A 253 20.40 9.50 -15.11
N THR A 254 19.63 8.42 -15.02
CA THR A 254 19.59 7.33 -15.99
C THR A 254 18.19 7.04 -16.56
N TYR A 255 17.11 7.43 -15.86
CA TYR A 255 15.73 7.31 -16.34
C TYR A 255 15.23 8.64 -16.89
N ARG A 256 14.76 8.65 -18.16
CA ARG A 256 14.28 9.84 -18.88
C ARG A 256 12.76 9.90 -19.01
N GLY A 257 12.04 8.92 -18.48
CA GLY A 257 10.58 8.93 -18.44
C GLY A 257 10.03 9.91 -17.39
N ARG A 258 8.71 10.00 -17.32
CA ARG A 258 8.05 10.82 -16.30
C ARG A 258 8.20 10.17 -14.93
N VAL A 259 8.72 10.89 -13.96
CA VAL A 259 8.93 10.41 -12.59
C VAL A 259 8.59 11.48 -11.57
N VAL A 260 7.97 11.05 -10.48
CA VAL A 260 7.70 11.85 -9.27
C VAL A 260 8.03 11.05 -8.02
N VAL A 261 8.33 11.73 -6.93
CA VAL A 261 8.45 11.11 -5.60
C VAL A 261 7.30 11.62 -4.75
N ALA A 262 6.44 10.69 -4.32
CA ALA A 262 5.16 11.00 -3.71
C ALA A 262 5.26 11.50 -2.25
N ARG A 263 4.29 12.32 -1.90
CA ARG A 263 3.95 12.72 -0.54
C ARG A 263 2.58 12.18 -0.16
N ASP A 264 2.29 12.20 1.13
CA ASP A 264 0.95 11.90 1.62
C ASP A 264 -0.07 12.84 0.98
N LEU A 265 -1.17 12.26 0.53
CA LEU A 265 -2.30 12.91 -0.14
C LEU A 265 -2.01 13.43 -1.56
N ASP A 266 -0.87 13.07 -2.16
CA ASP A 266 -0.66 13.32 -3.61
C ASP A 266 -1.61 12.45 -4.46
N VAL A 267 -1.98 12.98 -5.62
CA VAL A 267 -2.91 12.36 -6.59
C VAL A 267 -2.26 12.36 -7.97
N PHE A 268 -2.39 11.26 -8.71
CA PHE A 268 -1.77 11.05 -10.02
C PHE A 268 -2.75 10.55 -11.06
#